data_2b22020d6ea33e25831489b92ee37d7d
#
_entry.id   2b22020d6ea33e25831489b92ee37d7d
#
_cell.length_a   1.000
_cell.length_b   1.000
_cell.length_c   1.000
_cell.angle_alpha   90.00
_cell.angle_beta   90.00
_cell.angle_gamma   90.00
#
_symmetry.space_group_name_H-M   'P 1'
#
loop_
_entity.id
_entity.type
_entity.pdbx_description
1 polymer ?
#
loop_
_entity_poly.entity_id
_entity_poly.type
_entity_poly.pdbx_seq_one_letter_code
_entity_poly.pdbx_strand_id
1 'polypeptide(L)'
;ELKETGQSLAISALATYMAIEHNQKMLIVATDFNDNTLEDCFWQQKKEEFVIDRTLALDRVTTMDSGVEGLIKIVSSSKTSPEIVRNYSKVVLRDRLDILVSPDTKSRDEYNKIATSYASIIQTANRFYDYVFVDLDNKMNLSEYEQIMQLADVIVLTLTQNLRCINNFVELKNKNHFYNNKKIIPTITRYDRYSKYNRKN
;
A
#
# COMPACT_ATOMS: atom_id res chain seq x y z
N GLU A 1 2.13 13.74 -15.07
CA GLU A 1 2.16 13.45 -13.63
C GLU A 1 0.73 13.14 -13.17
N LEU A 2 0.46 11.87 -12.85
CA LEU A 2 -0.83 11.45 -12.27
C LEU A 2 -0.70 11.51 -10.74
N LYS A 3 -0.40 12.68 -10.19
CA LYS A 3 -0.50 12.92 -8.75
C LYS A 3 -1.98 13.02 -8.38
N GLU A 4 -2.32 12.48 -7.22
CA GLU A 4 -3.64 12.59 -6.61
C GLU A 4 -4.78 11.81 -7.31
N THR A 5 -4.53 10.58 -7.72
CA THR A 5 -5.59 9.71 -8.24
C THR A 5 -6.59 9.28 -7.14
N GLY A 6 -6.31 9.56 -5.86
CA GLY A 6 -7.11 9.07 -4.74
C GLY A 6 -6.87 7.58 -4.43
N GLN A 7 -5.73 7.04 -4.85
CA GLN A 7 -5.34 5.64 -4.64
C GLN A 7 -5.30 5.27 -3.17
N SER A 8 -4.53 6.01 -2.35
CA SER A 8 -4.38 5.75 -0.92
C SER A 8 -5.73 5.85 -0.17
N LEU A 9 -6.58 6.81 -0.56
CA LEU A 9 -7.94 6.91 0.00
C LEU A 9 -8.82 5.71 -0.40
N ALA A 10 -8.75 5.28 -1.65
CA ALA A 10 -9.54 4.13 -2.11
C ALA A 10 -9.12 2.84 -1.42
N ILE A 11 -7.80 2.62 -1.27
CA ILE A 11 -7.26 1.42 -0.61
C ILE A 11 -7.59 1.43 0.89
N SER A 12 -7.47 2.58 1.57
CA SER A 12 -7.80 2.71 2.99
C SER A 12 -9.29 2.44 3.25
N ALA A 13 -10.18 3.00 2.42
CA ALA A 13 -11.61 2.78 2.53
C ALA A 13 -11.98 1.31 2.27
N LEU A 14 -11.44 0.69 1.23
CA LEU A 14 -11.70 -0.71 0.89
C LEU A 14 -11.20 -1.66 1.99
N ALA A 15 -9.96 -1.50 2.44
CA ALA A 15 -9.38 -2.35 3.47
C ALA A 15 -10.12 -2.21 4.80
N THR A 16 -10.50 -0.99 5.18
CA THR A 16 -11.31 -0.75 6.39
C THR A 16 -12.68 -1.42 6.28
N TYR A 17 -13.38 -1.25 5.16
CA TYR A 17 -14.66 -1.89 4.93
C TYR A 17 -14.57 -3.42 5.06
N MET A 18 -13.60 -4.03 4.37
CA MET A 18 -13.40 -5.47 4.42
C MET A 18 -13.00 -5.97 5.81
N ALA A 19 -12.17 -5.22 6.54
CA ALA A 19 -11.77 -5.57 7.90
C ALA A 19 -12.95 -5.56 8.88
N ILE A 20 -13.91 -4.65 8.68
CA ILE A 20 -15.12 -4.57 9.53
C ILE A 20 -16.11 -5.69 9.19
N GLU A 21 -16.41 -5.87 7.89
CA GLU A 21 -17.47 -6.75 7.44
C GLU A 21 -17.08 -8.24 7.45
N HIS A 22 -15.82 -8.57 7.15
CA HIS A 22 -15.42 -9.96 6.90
C HIS A 22 -14.63 -10.62 8.03
N ASN A 23 -14.34 -9.91 9.12
CA ASN A 23 -13.58 -10.44 10.27
C ASN A 23 -12.24 -11.10 9.88
N GLN A 24 -11.58 -10.58 8.87
CA GLN A 24 -10.32 -11.09 8.34
C GLN A 24 -9.15 -10.19 8.72
N LYS A 25 -7.94 -10.77 8.72
CA LYS A 25 -6.71 -10.03 9.01
C LYS A 25 -6.18 -9.40 7.74
N MET A 26 -6.05 -8.09 7.74
CA MET A 26 -5.60 -7.31 6.60
C MET A 26 -4.36 -6.52 6.91
N LEU A 27 -3.48 -6.43 5.94
CA LEU A 27 -2.33 -5.54 5.96
C LEU A 27 -2.40 -4.58 4.77
N ILE A 28 -2.12 -3.31 5.00
CA ILE A 28 -1.78 -2.37 3.93
C ILE A 28 -0.29 -2.11 3.99
N VAL A 29 0.40 -2.29 2.88
CA VAL A 29 1.82 -1.98 2.71
C VAL A 29 1.94 -0.69 1.90
N ALA A 30 2.45 0.37 2.51
CA ALA A 30 2.77 1.61 1.83
C ALA A 30 4.17 1.51 1.20
N THR A 31 4.30 1.96 -0.04
CA THR A 31 5.58 1.94 -0.74
C THR A 31 6.03 3.32 -1.22
N ASP A 32 5.39 4.39 -0.73
CA ASP A 32 5.66 5.75 -1.17
C ASP A 32 7.07 6.22 -0.79
N PHE A 33 7.67 7.04 -1.66
CA PHE A 33 8.90 7.74 -1.36
C PHE A 33 8.59 9.16 -0.88
N ASN A 34 8.92 9.46 0.39
CA ASN A 34 8.70 10.77 1.03
C ASN A 34 7.26 11.29 0.95
N ASP A 35 6.29 10.39 1.04
CA ASP A 35 4.89 10.75 1.04
C ASP A 35 4.16 9.87 2.06
N ASN A 36 3.47 10.48 3.01
CA ASN A 36 2.74 9.78 4.07
C ASN A 36 1.24 9.80 3.81
N THR A 37 0.82 9.88 2.56
CA THR A 37 -0.61 10.01 2.18
C THR A 37 -1.49 8.90 2.71
N LEU A 38 -0.98 7.68 2.81
CA LEU A 38 -1.73 6.57 3.38
C LEU A 38 -1.94 6.75 4.89
N GLU A 39 -0.91 7.18 5.62
CA GLU A 39 -1.02 7.44 7.05
C GLU A 39 -2.03 8.56 7.34
N ASP A 40 -2.03 9.62 6.54
CA ASP A 40 -2.96 10.74 6.66
C ASP A 40 -4.43 10.33 6.46
N CYS A 41 -4.69 9.21 5.77
CA CYS A 41 -6.04 8.65 5.64
C CYS A 41 -6.58 8.06 6.96
N PHE A 42 -5.69 7.65 7.89
CA PHE A 42 -6.06 7.01 9.14
C PHE A 42 -5.82 7.89 10.36
N TRP A 43 -4.75 8.69 10.33
CA TRP A 43 -4.37 9.56 11.42
C TRP A 43 -4.23 10.99 10.91
N GLN A 44 -5.10 11.89 11.38
CA GLN A 44 -4.88 13.31 11.14
C GLN A 44 -3.58 13.72 11.85
N GLN A 45 -2.62 14.22 11.10
CA GLN A 45 -1.42 14.84 11.68
C GLN A 45 -1.81 16.11 12.42
N LYS A 46 -2.35 15.97 13.63
CA LYS A 46 -2.22 17.04 14.61
C LYS A 46 -0.78 17.01 15.06
N LYS A 47 -0.08 18.13 14.88
CA LYS A 47 1.23 18.43 15.49
C LYS A 47 1.18 18.52 17.04
N GLU A 48 0.14 18.02 17.66
CA GLU A 48 -0.01 17.92 19.10
C GLU A 48 0.32 16.46 19.46
N GLU A 49 1.29 16.32 20.35
CA GLU A 49 1.71 15.07 20.98
C GLU A 49 0.48 14.22 21.25
N PHE A 50 0.27 13.18 20.46
CA PHE A 50 -0.66 12.12 20.81
C PHE A 50 -0.05 11.44 22.02
N VAL A 51 -0.53 11.78 23.21
CA VAL A 51 -0.36 10.94 24.39
C VAL A 51 -1.16 9.67 24.09
N ILE A 52 -0.53 8.77 23.37
CA ILE A 52 -1.00 7.39 23.27
C ILE A 52 -1.07 6.92 24.71
N ASP A 53 -2.27 6.54 25.13
CA ASP A 53 -2.43 5.90 26.43
C ASP A 53 -1.47 4.71 26.48
N ARG A 54 -0.33 4.91 27.15
CA ARG A 54 0.78 3.97 27.22
C ARG A 54 0.38 2.65 27.86
N THR A 55 -0.78 2.58 28.49
CA THR A 55 -1.29 1.37 29.15
C THR A 55 -1.80 0.30 28.17
N LEU A 56 -2.17 0.67 26.92
CA LEU A 56 -2.59 -0.28 25.89
C LEU A 56 -1.49 -0.63 24.89
N ALA A 57 -0.37 0.12 24.88
CA ALA A 57 0.77 -0.06 23.98
C ALA A 57 1.94 -0.81 24.63
N LEU A 58 1.77 -1.34 25.86
CA LEU A 58 2.87 -1.85 26.66
C LEU A 58 3.52 -3.14 26.12
N ASP A 59 2.92 -3.80 25.11
CA ASP A 59 3.45 -5.05 24.55
C ASP A 59 4.19 -4.87 23.22
N ARG A 60 4.27 -3.66 22.68
CA ARG A 60 5.02 -3.42 21.44
C ARG A 60 6.16 -2.45 21.69
N VAL A 61 7.34 -2.99 21.61
CA VAL A 61 8.59 -2.24 21.71
C VAL A 61 8.56 -1.09 20.72
N THR A 62 8.41 0.14 21.21
CA THR A 62 8.66 1.37 20.46
C THR A 62 10.18 1.50 20.29
N THR A 63 10.78 0.64 19.48
CA THR A 63 12.16 0.79 19.07
C THR A 63 12.24 1.79 17.92
N MET A 64 13.34 2.52 17.84
CA MET A 64 13.64 3.48 16.77
C MET A 64 13.65 2.85 15.36
N ASP A 65 13.49 1.54 15.23
CA ASP A 65 13.50 0.74 14.01
C ASP A 65 12.08 0.23 13.65
N SER A 66 11.00 0.98 13.90
CA SER A 66 9.66 0.60 13.48
C SER A 66 9.47 0.82 11.96
N GLY A 67 8.55 0.05 11.34
CA GLY A 67 8.27 0.16 9.91
C GLY A 67 9.13 -0.74 9.04
N VAL A 68 9.18 -0.42 7.74
CA VAL A 68 9.88 -1.22 6.73
C VAL A 68 11.37 -1.39 7.04
N GLU A 69 12.04 -0.36 7.53
CA GLU A 69 13.49 -0.36 7.79
C GLU A 69 13.91 -1.38 8.85
N GLY A 70 13.16 -1.46 9.95
CA GLY A 70 13.41 -2.46 10.98
C GLY A 70 13.12 -3.88 10.49
N LEU A 71 12.06 -4.04 9.70
CA LEU A 71 11.64 -5.32 9.16
C LEU A 71 12.65 -5.91 8.17
N ILE A 72 13.29 -5.11 7.32
CA ILE A 72 14.28 -5.56 6.33
C ILE A 72 15.43 -6.28 6.97
N LYS A 73 15.95 -5.78 8.09
CA LYS A 73 17.07 -6.38 8.82
C LYS A 73 16.78 -7.82 9.25
N ILE A 74 15.50 -8.13 9.47
CA ILE A 74 15.05 -9.43 9.99
C ILE A 74 14.59 -10.36 8.86
N VAL A 75 13.87 -9.84 7.86
CA VAL A 75 13.37 -10.65 6.72
C VAL A 75 14.52 -11.21 5.89
N SER A 76 15.67 -10.54 5.85
CA SER A 76 16.89 -11.07 5.21
C SER A 76 17.51 -12.26 5.96
N SER A 77 17.14 -12.49 7.23
CA SER A 77 17.55 -13.69 7.95
C SER A 77 16.54 -14.82 7.71
N SER A 78 17.02 -15.96 7.19
CA SER A 78 16.24 -17.10 6.67
C SER A 78 15.31 -17.84 7.65
N LYS A 79 15.08 -17.34 8.87
CA LYS A 79 14.26 -17.96 9.93
C LYS A 79 13.15 -17.03 10.46
N THR A 80 12.51 -16.30 9.58
CA THR A 80 11.55 -15.28 10.01
C THR A 80 10.15 -15.88 10.18
N SER A 81 9.56 -15.74 11.38
CA SER A 81 8.15 -16.04 11.59
C SER A 81 7.29 -15.10 10.75
N PRO A 82 6.22 -15.60 10.09
CA PRO A 82 5.29 -14.74 9.33
C PRO A 82 4.68 -13.60 10.15
N GLU A 83 4.51 -13.81 11.46
CA GLU A 83 3.97 -12.81 12.39
C GLU A 83 4.88 -11.60 12.60
N ILE A 84 6.16 -11.69 12.18
CA ILE A 84 7.13 -10.61 12.39
C ILE A 84 6.67 -9.31 11.75
N VAL A 85 6.00 -9.39 10.58
CA VAL A 85 5.50 -8.21 9.87
C VAL A 85 4.58 -7.39 10.77
N ARG A 86 3.73 -8.06 11.56
CA ARG A 86 2.82 -7.42 12.51
C ARG A 86 3.55 -6.58 13.56
N ASN A 87 4.72 -7.04 14.03
CA ASN A 87 5.48 -6.32 15.06
C ASN A 87 6.04 -4.99 14.58
N TYR A 88 6.20 -4.82 13.26
CA TYR A 88 6.69 -3.61 12.61
C TYR A 88 5.58 -2.77 11.98
N SER A 89 4.34 -3.23 12.03
CA SER A 89 3.18 -2.55 11.47
C SER A 89 2.45 -1.73 12.54
N LYS A 90 1.83 -0.62 12.13
CA LYS A 90 0.93 0.18 12.97
C LYS A 90 -0.47 -0.44 12.96
N VAL A 91 -1.09 -0.56 14.12
CA VAL A 91 -2.45 -1.11 14.23
C VAL A 91 -3.48 -0.02 13.96
N VAL A 92 -4.36 -0.25 13.01
CA VAL A 92 -5.55 0.59 12.74
C VAL A 92 -6.77 0.03 13.44
N LEU A 93 -7.05 -1.26 13.20
CA LEU A 93 -8.13 -2.00 13.89
C LEU A 93 -7.52 -3.24 14.52
N ARG A 94 -7.66 -3.36 15.83
CA ARG A 94 -7.07 -4.45 16.59
C ARG A 94 -7.44 -5.81 15.99
N ASP A 95 -6.43 -6.63 15.71
CA ASP A 95 -6.53 -7.99 15.15
C ASP A 95 -7.18 -8.08 13.76
N ARG A 96 -7.40 -6.95 13.07
CA ARG A 96 -8.09 -6.91 11.77
C ARG A 96 -7.39 -6.11 10.68
N LEU A 97 -6.82 -4.94 11.03
CA LEU A 97 -6.17 -4.07 10.05
C LEU A 97 -4.92 -3.46 10.61
N ASP A 98 -3.81 -3.80 9.99
CA ASP A 98 -2.49 -3.24 10.27
C ASP A 98 -1.98 -2.48 9.03
N ILE A 99 -1.08 -1.52 9.24
CA ILE A 99 -0.40 -0.78 8.17
C ILE A 99 1.10 -0.87 8.37
N LEU A 100 1.81 -1.33 7.35
CA LEU A 100 3.25 -1.18 7.24
C LEU A 100 3.54 0.13 6.53
N VAL A 101 4.02 1.11 7.28
CA VAL A 101 4.26 2.46 6.79
C VAL A 101 5.49 2.54 5.90
N SER A 102 5.49 3.52 4.99
CA SER A 102 6.63 3.82 4.12
C SER A 102 7.88 4.18 4.93
N PRO A 103 9.07 3.96 4.37
CA PRO A 103 10.32 4.33 5.03
C PRO A 103 10.46 5.86 5.09
N ASP A 104 10.94 6.37 6.24
CA ASP A 104 11.29 7.77 6.41
C ASP A 104 12.73 8.03 5.91
N THR A 105 12.92 7.98 4.60
CA THR A 105 14.23 8.21 3.97
C THR A 105 14.20 9.46 3.09
N LYS A 106 15.24 10.27 3.20
CA LYS A 106 15.42 11.50 2.38
C LYS A 106 16.21 11.23 1.10
N SER A 107 16.86 10.07 1.01
CA SER A 107 17.70 9.69 -0.11
C SER A 107 16.99 8.72 -1.05
N ARG A 108 16.98 9.04 -2.32
CA ARG A 108 16.45 8.14 -3.36
C ARG A 108 17.22 6.83 -3.45
N ASP A 109 18.54 6.87 -3.27
CA ASP A 109 19.38 5.68 -3.31
C ASP A 109 19.11 4.75 -2.13
N GLU A 110 18.84 5.32 -0.96
CA GLU A 110 18.43 4.58 0.23
C GLU A 110 17.06 3.93 0.03
N TYR A 111 16.09 4.69 -0.46
CA TYR A 111 14.79 4.15 -0.82
C TYR A 111 14.89 3.00 -1.83
N ASN A 112 15.71 3.14 -2.87
CA ASN A 112 15.88 2.08 -3.87
C ASN A 112 16.44 0.79 -3.27
N LYS A 113 17.34 0.88 -2.28
CA LYS A 113 17.82 -0.30 -1.53
C LYS A 113 16.71 -0.96 -0.73
N ILE A 114 15.87 -0.16 -0.08
CA ILE A 114 14.70 -0.62 0.68
C ILE A 114 13.70 -1.29 -0.27
N ALA A 115 13.45 -0.69 -1.42
CA ALA A 115 12.46 -1.15 -2.41
C ALA A 115 12.71 -2.58 -2.89
N THR A 116 13.96 -3.03 -2.95
CA THR A 116 14.31 -4.42 -3.31
C THR A 116 13.75 -5.47 -2.35
N SER A 117 13.38 -5.07 -1.13
CA SER A 117 12.91 -5.97 -0.09
C SER A 117 11.38 -6.11 -0.04
N TYR A 118 10.62 -5.22 -0.68
CA TYR A 118 9.15 -5.25 -0.61
C TYR A 118 8.55 -6.57 -1.08
N ALA A 119 9.06 -7.17 -2.15
CA ALA A 119 8.57 -8.45 -2.63
C ALA A 119 8.67 -9.55 -1.57
N SER A 120 9.80 -9.63 -0.86
CA SER A 120 10.02 -10.59 0.23
C SER A 120 9.15 -10.30 1.45
N ILE A 121 8.93 -9.02 1.77
CA ILE A 121 8.03 -8.57 2.85
C ILE A 121 6.60 -8.98 2.54
N ILE A 122 6.11 -8.73 1.33
CA ILE A 122 4.76 -9.09 0.89
C ILE A 122 4.57 -10.60 0.93
N GLN A 123 5.54 -11.39 0.46
CA GLN A 123 5.48 -12.86 0.52
C GLN A 123 5.44 -13.36 1.97
N THR A 124 6.17 -12.72 2.88
CA THR A 124 6.15 -13.06 4.29
C THR A 124 4.80 -12.70 4.92
N ALA A 125 4.27 -11.51 4.62
CA ALA A 125 2.97 -11.04 5.08
C ALA A 125 1.82 -11.95 4.63
N ASN A 126 1.83 -12.44 3.39
CA ASN A 126 0.81 -13.34 2.83
C ASN A 126 0.68 -14.68 3.57
N ARG A 127 1.64 -15.03 4.43
CA ARG A 127 1.56 -16.24 5.26
C ARG A 127 0.81 -16.01 6.56
N PHE A 128 0.55 -14.76 6.93
CA PHE A 128 -0.07 -14.39 8.20
C PHE A 128 -1.38 -13.63 8.03
N TYR A 129 -1.45 -12.75 7.03
CA TYR A 129 -2.64 -11.97 6.73
C TYR A 129 -3.49 -12.65 5.66
N ASP A 130 -4.81 -12.54 5.78
CA ASP A 130 -5.76 -13.08 4.81
C ASP A 130 -5.74 -12.25 3.50
N TYR A 131 -5.52 -10.93 3.63
CA TYR A 131 -5.35 -10.00 2.51
C TYR A 131 -4.19 -9.05 2.76
N VAL A 132 -3.37 -8.88 1.74
CA VAL A 132 -2.30 -7.87 1.71
C VAL A 132 -2.59 -6.90 0.57
N PHE A 133 -2.91 -5.66 0.95
CA PHE A 133 -3.05 -4.55 0.03
C PHE A 133 -1.70 -3.86 -0.14
N VAL A 134 -1.34 -3.49 -1.34
CA VAL A 134 -0.11 -2.74 -1.61
C VAL A 134 -0.47 -1.41 -2.24
N ASP A 135 -0.19 -0.30 -1.53
CA ASP A 135 -0.25 1.05 -2.08
C ASP A 135 1.04 1.31 -2.84
N LEU A 136 1.00 1.01 -4.14
CA LEU A 136 2.20 0.92 -4.97
C LEU A 136 2.55 2.28 -5.58
N ASP A 137 3.72 2.82 -5.20
CA ASP A 137 4.24 4.08 -5.77
C ASP A 137 4.72 3.89 -7.22
N ASN A 138 4.23 4.73 -8.11
CA ASN A 138 4.63 4.76 -9.51
C ASN A 138 6.06 5.29 -9.75
N LYS A 139 6.70 5.84 -8.72
CA LYS A 139 8.08 6.31 -8.75
C LYS A 139 9.10 5.22 -8.43
N MET A 140 8.64 4.04 -8.02
CA MET A 140 9.51 2.88 -7.79
C MET A 140 10.25 2.50 -9.07
N ASN A 141 11.46 1.92 -8.94
CA ASN A 141 12.17 1.40 -10.11
C ASN A 141 11.36 0.30 -10.79
N LEU A 142 11.49 0.19 -12.10
CA LEU A 142 10.69 -0.73 -12.90
C LEU A 142 10.83 -2.20 -12.47
N SER A 143 12.04 -2.63 -12.10
CA SER A 143 12.30 -4.01 -11.68
C SER A 143 11.55 -4.41 -10.41
N GLU A 144 11.57 -3.55 -9.39
CA GLU A 144 10.89 -3.76 -8.12
C GLU A 144 9.38 -3.65 -8.29
N TYR A 145 8.94 -2.67 -9.09
CA TYR A 145 7.55 -2.50 -9.46
C TYR A 145 6.98 -3.76 -10.12
N GLU A 146 7.67 -4.31 -11.13
CA GLU A 146 7.25 -5.51 -11.83
C GLU A 146 7.25 -6.74 -10.92
N GLN A 147 8.21 -6.89 -10.01
CA GLN A 147 8.23 -7.97 -9.03
C GLN A 147 7.00 -7.95 -8.13
N ILE A 148 6.63 -6.79 -7.60
CA ILE A 148 5.43 -6.65 -6.77
C ILE A 148 4.16 -6.93 -7.60
N MET A 149 4.08 -6.39 -8.80
CA MET A 149 2.95 -6.62 -9.70
C MET A 149 2.78 -8.12 -10.06
N GLN A 150 3.87 -8.88 -10.14
CA GLN A 150 3.82 -10.33 -10.40
C GLN A 150 3.24 -11.11 -9.21
N LEU A 151 3.41 -10.64 -7.98
CA LEU A 151 2.85 -11.26 -6.78
C LEU A 151 1.35 -11.02 -6.61
N ALA A 152 0.80 -10.00 -7.26
CA ALA A 152 -0.59 -9.61 -7.09
C ALA A 152 -1.56 -10.62 -7.75
N ASP A 153 -2.58 -11.05 -7.02
CA ASP A 153 -3.71 -11.84 -7.54
C ASP A 153 -4.70 -10.93 -8.28
N VAL A 154 -4.88 -9.71 -7.79
CA VAL A 154 -5.75 -8.69 -8.37
C VAL A 154 -5.01 -7.36 -8.41
N ILE A 155 -5.15 -6.63 -9.51
CA ILE A 155 -4.59 -5.30 -9.69
C ILE A 155 -5.75 -4.32 -9.83
N VAL A 156 -5.88 -3.40 -8.88
CA VAL A 156 -6.81 -2.28 -8.96
C VAL A 156 -6.07 -1.08 -9.52
N LEU A 157 -6.46 -0.67 -10.72
CA LEU A 157 -5.87 0.49 -11.37
C LEU A 157 -6.76 1.72 -11.19
N THR A 158 -6.28 2.68 -10.43
CA THR A 158 -6.99 3.94 -10.21
C THR A 158 -6.75 4.91 -11.36
N LEU A 159 -7.84 5.31 -12.01
CA LEU A 159 -7.85 6.25 -13.13
C LEU A 159 -8.64 7.51 -12.74
N THR A 160 -8.20 8.65 -13.22
CA THR A 160 -9.03 9.86 -13.17
C THR A 160 -10.00 9.89 -14.35
N GLN A 161 -11.12 10.60 -14.20
CA GLN A 161 -12.11 10.81 -15.27
C GLN A 161 -11.59 11.78 -16.35
N ASN A 162 -10.47 11.39 -16.98
CA ASN A 162 -9.78 12.15 -18.01
C ASN A 162 -9.47 11.23 -19.19
N LEU A 163 -9.87 11.64 -20.40
CA LEU A 163 -9.65 10.87 -21.62
C LEU A 163 -8.18 10.51 -21.84
N ARG A 164 -7.25 11.41 -21.53
CA ARG A 164 -5.82 11.13 -21.66
C ARG A 164 -5.39 9.98 -20.75
N CYS A 165 -5.88 9.96 -19.51
CA CYS A 165 -5.60 8.88 -18.57
C CYS A 165 -6.17 7.54 -19.05
N ILE A 166 -7.41 7.55 -19.53
CA ILE A 166 -8.10 6.36 -20.04
C ILE A 166 -7.41 5.84 -21.29
N ASN A 167 -7.07 6.71 -22.25
CA ASN A 167 -6.38 6.32 -23.47
C ASN A 167 -4.98 5.75 -23.19
N ASN A 168 -4.23 6.36 -22.30
CA ASN A 168 -2.93 5.82 -21.86
C ASN A 168 -3.08 4.41 -21.28
N PHE A 169 -4.13 4.16 -20.49
CA PHE A 169 -4.38 2.81 -19.97
C PHE A 169 -4.68 1.81 -21.09
N VAL A 170 -5.54 2.18 -22.05
CA VAL A 170 -5.85 1.32 -23.19
C VAL A 170 -4.59 1.00 -24.00
N GLU A 171 -3.72 1.99 -24.23
CA GLU A 171 -2.43 1.77 -24.90
C GLU A 171 -1.52 0.83 -24.12
N LEU A 172 -1.39 1.00 -22.80
CA LEU A 172 -0.59 0.12 -21.94
C LEU A 172 -1.11 -1.31 -21.99
N LYS A 173 -2.42 -1.49 -21.92
CA LYS A 173 -3.06 -2.81 -22.02
C LYS A 173 -2.78 -3.49 -23.36
N ASN A 174 -2.77 -2.72 -24.45
CA ASN A 174 -2.51 -3.26 -25.79
C ASN A 174 -1.03 -3.57 -26.05
N LYS A 175 -0.11 -2.83 -25.41
CA LYS A 175 1.33 -2.98 -25.61
C LYS A 175 1.98 -4.02 -24.70
N ASN A 176 1.38 -4.33 -23.56
CA ASN A 176 2.01 -5.18 -22.55
C ASN A 176 1.16 -6.41 -22.25
N HIS A 177 1.65 -7.58 -22.67
CA HIS A 177 1.02 -8.88 -22.43
C HIS A 177 0.80 -9.22 -20.95
N PHE A 178 1.57 -8.61 -20.04
CA PHE A 178 1.39 -8.77 -18.60
C PHE A 178 -0.04 -8.42 -18.16
N TYR A 179 -0.59 -7.32 -18.69
CA TYR A 179 -1.95 -6.87 -18.35
C TYR A 179 -3.06 -7.81 -18.87
N ASN A 180 -2.75 -8.70 -19.82
CA ASN A 180 -3.71 -9.67 -20.35
C ASN A 180 -3.84 -10.92 -19.46
N ASN A 181 -2.82 -11.23 -18.64
CA ASN A 181 -2.75 -12.44 -17.82
C ASN A 181 -3.19 -12.24 -16.36
N LYS A 182 -3.44 -11.00 -15.94
CA LYS A 182 -3.84 -10.66 -14.57
C LYS A 182 -5.23 -10.06 -14.54
N LYS A 183 -5.95 -10.31 -13.45
CA LYS A 183 -7.24 -9.66 -13.22
C LYS A 183 -7.02 -8.19 -12.88
N ILE A 184 -7.23 -7.32 -13.86
CA ILE A 184 -7.14 -5.87 -13.71
C ILE A 184 -8.54 -5.30 -13.56
N ILE A 185 -8.74 -4.54 -12.49
CA ILE A 185 -9.98 -3.82 -12.21
C ILE A 185 -9.71 -2.33 -12.37
N PRO A 186 -10.05 -1.73 -13.51
CA PRO A 186 -9.94 -0.28 -13.66
C PRO A 186 -11.02 0.40 -12.82
N THR A 187 -10.61 1.33 -11.98
CA THR A 187 -11.50 2.08 -11.09
C THR A 187 -11.35 3.57 -11.37
N ILE A 188 -12.45 4.24 -11.68
CA ILE A 188 -12.46 5.69 -11.86
C ILE A 188 -12.66 6.34 -10.50
N THR A 189 -11.65 7.05 -10.04
CA THR A 189 -11.69 7.87 -8.83
C THR A 189 -12.14 9.29 -9.15
N ARG A 190 -12.64 10.02 -8.16
CA ARG A 190 -13.16 11.40 -8.32
C ARG A 190 -14.19 11.50 -9.44
N TYR A 191 -15.07 10.49 -9.53
CA TYR A 191 -16.11 10.46 -10.55
C TYR A 191 -17.09 11.62 -10.39
N ASP A 192 -17.20 12.44 -11.44
CA ASP A 192 -18.21 13.50 -11.57
C ASP A 192 -19.29 13.09 -12.58
N ARG A 193 -20.50 12.87 -12.08
CA ARG A 193 -21.65 12.49 -12.90
C ARG A 193 -22.09 13.58 -13.89
N TYR A 194 -21.69 14.84 -13.64
CA TYR A 194 -22.03 15.98 -14.50
C TYR A 194 -20.97 16.29 -15.55
N SER A 195 -19.83 15.63 -15.47
CA SER A 195 -18.80 15.75 -16.49
C SER A 195 -19.34 15.30 -17.86
N LYS A 196 -18.87 15.97 -18.92
CA LYS A 196 -19.14 15.53 -20.30
C LYS A 196 -18.61 14.12 -20.62
N TYR A 197 -17.71 13.60 -19.81
CA TYR A 197 -17.15 12.25 -19.92
C TYR A 197 -17.75 11.30 -18.88
N ASN A 198 -19.03 11.40 -18.62
CA ASN A 198 -19.73 10.47 -17.75
C ASN A 198 -20.13 9.18 -18.49
N ARG A 199 -20.62 8.18 -17.71
CA ARG A 199 -21.00 6.85 -18.25
C ARG A 199 -22.12 6.88 -19.29
N LYS A 200 -22.81 8.00 -19.46
CA LYS A 200 -23.97 8.11 -20.38
C LYS A 200 -23.61 8.69 -21.74
N ASN A 201 -22.38 9.17 -21.93
CA ASN A 201 -21.91 9.75 -23.20
C ASN A 201 -20.84 8.87 -23.84
#